data_4c3a2e50d180d94b8b6d5eae70c3c367
#
_entry.id   4c3a2e50d180d94b8b6d5eae70c3c367
#
_cell.length_a   1.000
_cell.length_b   1.000
_cell.length_c   1.000
_cell.angle_alpha   90.00
_cell.angle_beta   90.00
_cell.angle_gamma   90.00
#
_symmetry.space_group_name_H-M   'P 1'
#
loop_
_entity.id
_entity.type
_entity.pdbx_description
1 polymer ?
#
loop_
_entity_poly.entity_id
_entity_poly.type
_entity_poly.pdbx_seq_one_letter_code
_entity_poly.pdbx_strand_id
1 'polypeptide(L)'
;MSATVIPEWKEQEWDPEKADSYAGIFHFRFWRFGDWVDVVIDDRLPTVDNQLVYCHSNDSNEFWSALVEKAYAKVYGCYEALDGGNTADALVDFTGGVSEPMDLLEGQFAQDEVARNQLFERVLKVHNRDGLISCSIRATRVEDMEARLDCGLVKGHAYAVTDVRKVRLGHGLLAYFNSEEWKKVSKSEREKLGVTVQDDGEFW
;
A
#
# COMPACT_ATOMS: atom_id res chain seq x y z
N MET A 1 -3.29 -5.43 -11.09
CA MET A 1 -3.46 -6.66 -10.31
C MET A 1 -2.91 -7.84 -11.08
N SER A 2 -2.29 -8.81 -10.41
CA SER A 2 -1.74 -9.98 -11.09
C SER A 2 -2.87 -10.83 -11.69
N ALA A 3 -2.69 -11.30 -12.93
CA ALA A 3 -3.57 -12.27 -13.59
C ALA A 3 -3.78 -13.57 -12.75
N THR A 4 -3.00 -13.74 -11.69
CA THR A 4 -3.12 -14.86 -10.76
C THR A 4 -4.27 -14.67 -9.78
N VAL A 5 -4.51 -13.44 -9.29
CA VAL A 5 -5.59 -13.12 -8.35
C VAL A 5 -6.95 -13.03 -9.06
N ILE A 6 -6.95 -12.51 -10.28
CA ILE A 6 -8.15 -12.43 -11.11
C ILE A 6 -7.89 -13.24 -12.38
N PRO A 7 -8.16 -14.56 -12.35
CA PRO A 7 -8.07 -15.38 -13.56
C PRO A 7 -9.12 -14.91 -14.56
N GLU A 8 -8.78 -14.99 -15.83
CA GLU A 8 -9.73 -14.67 -16.90
C GLU A 8 -10.35 -13.26 -16.79
N TRP A 9 -9.59 -12.30 -16.26
CA TRP A 9 -10.07 -10.95 -15.95
C TRP A 9 -10.75 -10.25 -17.15
N LYS A 10 -10.33 -10.53 -18.39
CA LYS A 10 -10.94 -9.99 -19.60
C LYS A 10 -12.36 -10.49 -19.85
N GLU A 11 -12.68 -11.68 -19.36
CA GLU A 11 -14.02 -12.26 -19.49
C GLU A 11 -14.97 -11.78 -18.40
N GLN A 12 -14.40 -11.19 -17.33
CA GLN A 12 -15.14 -10.65 -16.19
C GLN A 12 -15.36 -9.13 -16.28
N GLU A 13 -14.80 -8.50 -17.31
CA GLU A 13 -14.98 -7.07 -17.56
C GLU A 13 -16.38 -6.80 -18.10
N TRP A 14 -17.05 -5.78 -17.55
CA TRP A 14 -18.33 -5.35 -18.08
C TRP A 14 -18.13 -4.64 -19.42
N ASP A 15 -18.85 -5.09 -20.44
CA ASP A 15 -18.85 -4.52 -21.77
C ASP A 15 -20.23 -3.97 -22.10
N PRO A 16 -20.41 -2.64 -22.27
CA PRO A 16 -21.69 -2.05 -22.58
C PRO A 16 -22.29 -2.54 -23.90
N GLU A 17 -21.45 -3.00 -24.85
CA GLU A 17 -21.91 -3.56 -26.12
C GLU A 17 -22.41 -5.00 -25.98
N LYS A 18 -22.12 -5.66 -24.86
CA LYS A 18 -22.48 -7.04 -24.55
C LYS A 18 -23.22 -7.15 -23.22
N ALA A 19 -24.05 -6.17 -22.89
CA ALA A 19 -24.79 -6.12 -21.63
C ALA A 19 -25.58 -7.39 -21.32
N ASP A 20 -26.12 -8.06 -22.33
CA ASP A 20 -26.87 -9.32 -22.20
C ASP A 20 -25.98 -10.51 -21.76
N SER A 21 -24.67 -10.42 -21.87
CA SER A 21 -23.73 -11.45 -21.41
C SER A 21 -23.26 -11.25 -19.97
N TYR A 22 -23.61 -10.14 -19.33
CA TYR A 22 -23.21 -9.84 -17.97
C TYR A 22 -23.93 -10.76 -16.97
N ALA A 23 -23.17 -11.59 -16.30
CA ALA A 23 -23.68 -12.56 -15.35
C ALA A 23 -23.71 -12.07 -13.88
N GLY A 24 -23.04 -10.96 -13.57
CA GLY A 24 -22.89 -10.47 -12.19
C GLY A 24 -22.09 -11.41 -11.30
N ILE A 25 -21.18 -12.18 -11.90
CA ILE A 25 -20.36 -13.19 -11.22
C ILE A 25 -18.90 -12.84 -11.43
N PHE A 26 -18.13 -12.85 -10.32
CA PHE A 26 -16.70 -12.56 -10.35
C PHE A 26 -15.91 -13.67 -9.69
N HIS A 27 -14.80 -14.05 -10.33
CA HIS A 27 -13.92 -15.12 -9.90
C HIS A 27 -12.56 -14.55 -9.49
N PHE A 28 -12.12 -14.88 -8.28
CA PHE A 28 -10.85 -14.51 -7.69
C PHE A 28 -10.11 -15.75 -7.20
N ARG A 29 -8.80 -15.59 -6.97
CA ARG A 29 -7.97 -16.63 -6.36
C ARG A 29 -7.09 -16.00 -5.29
N PHE A 30 -6.97 -16.71 -4.17
CA PHE A 30 -6.09 -16.33 -3.07
C PHE A 30 -5.20 -17.49 -2.68
N TRP A 31 -3.96 -17.17 -2.33
CA TRP A 31 -3.01 -18.17 -1.84
C TRP A 31 -3.29 -18.47 -0.38
N ARG A 32 -3.68 -19.71 -0.08
CA ARG A 32 -3.99 -20.14 1.27
C ARG A 32 -3.38 -21.51 1.54
N PHE A 33 -2.62 -21.61 2.63
CA PHE A 33 -2.06 -22.89 3.11
C PHE A 33 -1.25 -23.68 2.08
N GLY A 34 -0.59 -22.98 1.18
CA GLY A 34 0.27 -23.59 0.17
C GLY A 34 -0.42 -23.93 -1.15
N ASP A 35 -1.65 -23.44 -1.37
CA ASP A 35 -2.40 -23.64 -2.62
C ASP A 35 -3.23 -22.42 -3.00
N TRP A 36 -3.58 -22.31 -4.28
CA TRP A 36 -4.49 -21.29 -4.80
C TRP A 36 -5.95 -21.75 -4.62
N VAL A 37 -6.70 -20.97 -3.84
CA VAL A 37 -8.11 -21.23 -3.55
C VAL A 37 -8.97 -20.33 -4.43
N ASP A 38 -9.88 -20.95 -5.19
CA ASP A 38 -10.84 -20.26 -6.03
C ASP A 38 -12.00 -19.71 -5.18
N VAL A 39 -12.36 -18.44 -5.45
CA VAL A 39 -13.44 -17.73 -4.73
C VAL A 39 -14.33 -17.04 -5.75
N VAL A 40 -15.58 -17.45 -5.79
CA VAL A 40 -16.60 -16.84 -6.67
C VAL A 40 -17.56 -16.02 -5.81
N ILE A 41 -17.86 -14.81 -6.27
CA ILE A 41 -18.79 -13.89 -5.63
C ILE A 41 -19.80 -13.35 -6.64
N ASP A 42 -20.91 -12.80 -6.15
CA ASP A 42 -21.81 -11.96 -6.94
C ASP A 42 -21.40 -10.47 -6.85
N ASP A 43 -22.02 -9.62 -7.65
CA ASP A 43 -21.79 -8.17 -7.74
C ASP A 43 -22.51 -7.34 -6.67
N ARG A 44 -23.23 -7.96 -5.73
CA ARG A 44 -23.93 -7.24 -4.66
C ARG A 44 -22.94 -6.79 -3.59
N LEU A 45 -22.80 -5.49 -3.44
CA LEU A 45 -21.92 -4.88 -2.45
C LEU A 45 -22.74 -4.22 -1.32
N PRO A 46 -22.26 -4.27 -0.07
CA PRO A 46 -22.91 -3.60 1.06
C PRO A 46 -22.93 -2.08 0.88
N THR A 47 -24.11 -1.48 1.03
CA THR A 47 -24.29 -0.02 0.90
C THR A 47 -25.16 0.53 2.03
N VAL A 48 -24.87 1.78 2.42
CA VAL A 48 -25.72 2.62 3.25
C VAL A 48 -25.94 3.93 2.50
N ASP A 49 -27.18 4.36 2.33
CA ASP A 49 -27.55 5.57 1.58
C ASP A 49 -26.95 5.60 0.16
N ASN A 50 -26.93 4.46 -0.52
CA ASN A 50 -26.33 4.25 -1.85
C ASN A 50 -24.80 4.47 -1.92
N GLN A 51 -24.10 4.49 -0.80
CA GLN A 51 -22.65 4.55 -0.75
C GLN A 51 -22.09 3.21 -0.23
N LEU A 52 -20.97 2.76 -0.80
CA LEU A 52 -20.28 1.57 -0.32
C LEU A 52 -19.81 1.76 1.12
N VAL A 53 -20.09 0.78 1.97
CA VAL A 53 -19.75 0.84 3.41
C VAL A 53 -18.27 0.58 3.65
N TYR A 54 -17.66 -0.29 2.83
CA TYR A 54 -16.28 -0.75 2.99
C TYR A 54 -15.36 -0.14 1.92
N CYS A 55 -14.37 -0.88 1.46
CA CYS A 55 -13.41 -0.43 0.48
C CYS A 55 -14.09 0.08 -0.81
N HIS A 56 -13.69 1.25 -1.27
CA HIS A 56 -14.19 1.85 -2.50
C HIS A 56 -13.13 2.76 -3.12
N SER A 57 -13.23 2.97 -4.43
CA SER A 57 -12.45 3.96 -5.14
C SER A 57 -13.06 5.36 -4.98
N ASN A 58 -12.24 6.40 -5.16
CA ASN A 58 -12.73 7.76 -5.33
C ASN A 58 -13.43 7.97 -6.69
N ASP A 59 -13.19 7.09 -7.66
CA ASP A 59 -13.95 7.01 -8.91
C ASP A 59 -15.21 6.17 -8.69
N SER A 60 -16.38 6.80 -8.82
CA SER A 60 -17.68 6.14 -8.62
C SER A 60 -17.99 5.04 -9.63
N ASN A 61 -17.23 4.96 -10.73
CA ASN A 61 -17.38 3.92 -11.76
C ASN A 61 -16.38 2.76 -11.59
N GLU A 62 -15.58 2.76 -10.55
CA GLU A 62 -14.54 1.78 -10.30
C GLU A 62 -14.89 0.89 -9.11
N PHE A 63 -15.23 -0.38 -9.35
CA PHE A 63 -15.70 -1.33 -8.33
C PHE A 63 -14.75 -2.50 -8.03
N TRP A 64 -13.64 -2.62 -8.75
CA TRP A 64 -12.75 -3.78 -8.62
C TRP A 64 -12.21 -3.95 -7.18
N SER A 65 -11.89 -2.87 -6.49
CA SER A 65 -11.37 -2.91 -5.12
C SER A 65 -12.41 -3.45 -4.12
N ALA A 66 -13.67 -3.00 -4.26
CA ALA A 66 -14.78 -3.49 -3.44
C ALA A 66 -15.10 -4.96 -3.72
N LEU A 67 -15.01 -5.39 -4.97
CA LEU A 67 -15.24 -6.80 -5.35
C LEU A 67 -14.12 -7.71 -4.81
N VAL A 68 -12.86 -7.28 -4.91
CA VAL A 68 -11.72 -8.01 -4.32
C VAL A 68 -11.87 -8.12 -2.80
N GLU A 69 -12.23 -7.03 -2.12
CA GLU A 69 -12.46 -7.06 -0.68
C GLU A 69 -13.58 -8.03 -0.31
N LYS A 70 -14.70 -8.02 -1.04
CA LYS A 70 -15.79 -8.99 -0.83
C LYS A 70 -15.32 -10.44 -0.97
N ALA A 71 -14.53 -10.71 -2.00
CA ALA A 71 -13.96 -12.05 -2.21
C ALA A 71 -13.02 -12.44 -1.06
N TYR A 72 -12.22 -11.50 -0.60
CA TYR A 72 -11.31 -11.71 0.53
C TYR A 72 -12.07 -11.87 1.85
N ALA A 73 -13.13 -11.11 2.09
CA ALA A 73 -14.03 -11.29 3.21
C ALA A 73 -14.67 -12.70 3.19
N LYS A 74 -15.04 -13.20 2.01
CA LYS A 74 -15.57 -14.58 1.88
C LYS A 74 -14.52 -15.64 2.26
N VAL A 75 -13.23 -15.42 1.95
CA VAL A 75 -12.12 -16.31 2.38
C VAL A 75 -12.01 -16.38 3.89
N TYR A 76 -12.18 -15.25 4.57
CA TYR A 76 -12.09 -15.13 6.02
C TYR A 76 -13.42 -15.33 6.76
N GLY A 77 -14.52 -15.46 6.02
CA GLY A 77 -15.87 -15.76 6.53
C GLY A 77 -16.83 -14.58 6.48
N CYS A 78 -16.41 -13.36 6.80
CA CYS A 78 -17.24 -12.16 6.78
C CYS A 78 -16.38 -10.88 6.69
N TYR A 79 -17.02 -9.74 6.47
CA TYR A 79 -16.32 -8.45 6.43
C TYR A 79 -15.70 -8.05 7.78
N GLU A 80 -16.36 -8.36 8.88
CA GLU A 80 -15.89 -8.09 10.24
C GLU A 80 -14.58 -8.82 10.56
N ALA A 81 -14.34 -9.97 9.92
CA ALA A 81 -13.07 -10.70 10.05
C ALA A 81 -11.88 -9.96 9.39
N LEU A 82 -12.14 -8.95 8.57
CA LEU A 82 -11.14 -8.08 7.96
C LEU A 82 -10.90 -6.77 8.75
N ASP A 83 -11.54 -6.61 9.91
CA ASP A 83 -11.32 -5.46 10.79
C ASP A 83 -9.94 -5.54 11.44
N GLY A 84 -8.97 -4.93 10.77
CA GLY A 84 -7.56 -5.02 11.10
C GLY A 84 -6.88 -6.31 10.61
N GLY A 85 -5.57 -6.36 10.71
CA GLY A 85 -4.78 -7.51 10.29
C GLY A 85 -3.31 -7.17 10.04
N ASN A 86 -2.59 -8.15 9.53
CA ASN A 86 -1.19 -8.00 9.16
C ASN A 86 -1.08 -7.89 7.64
N THR A 87 -0.54 -6.78 7.16
CA THR A 87 -0.33 -6.55 5.71
C THR A 87 0.61 -7.59 5.08
N ALA A 88 1.56 -8.14 5.84
CA ALA A 88 2.45 -9.18 5.34
C ALA A 88 1.69 -10.46 4.98
N ASP A 89 0.71 -10.86 5.79
CA ASP A 89 -0.13 -12.03 5.52
C ASP A 89 -1.02 -11.78 4.29
N ALA A 90 -1.64 -10.60 4.21
CA ALA A 90 -2.43 -10.22 3.04
C ALA A 90 -1.61 -10.22 1.75
N LEU A 91 -0.38 -9.69 1.78
CA LEU A 91 0.50 -9.70 0.61
C LEU A 91 0.83 -11.13 0.14
N VAL A 92 1.01 -12.06 1.07
CA VAL A 92 1.19 -13.49 0.73
C VAL A 92 -0.09 -14.07 0.12
N ASP A 93 -1.24 -13.82 0.72
CA ASP A 93 -2.53 -14.30 0.22
C ASP A 93 -2.83 -13.83 -1.21
N PHE A 94 -2.41 -12.61 -1.56
CA PHE A 94 -2.62 -12.02 -2.89
C PHE A 94 -1.56 -12.41 -3.92
N THR A 95 -0.41 -12.92 -3.53
CA THR A 95 0.71 -13.13 -4.46
C THR A 95 1.22 -14.57 -4.50
N GLY A 96 0.99 -15.35 -3.47
CA GLY A 96 1.67 -16.64 -3.25
C GLY A 96 3.17 -16.48 -2.99
N GLY A 97 3.62 -15.25 -2.76
CA GLY A 97 5.01 -14.89 -2.53
C GLY A 97 5.46 -15.14 -1.10
N VAL A 98 6.64 -14.64 -0.79
CA VAL A 98 7.21 -14.64 0.56
C VAL A 98 7.25 -13.22 1.07
N SER A 99 6.66 -12.98 2.23
CA SER A 99 6.75 -11.69 2.92
C SER A 99 7.99 -11.63 3.80
N GLU A 100 8.59 -10.45 3.89
CA GLU A 100 9.73 -10.17 4.74
C GLU A 100 9.39 -8.96 5.64
N PRO A 101 8.80 -9.18 6.82
CA PRO A 101 8.50 -8.11 7.76
C PRO A 101 9.79 -7.55 8.36
N MET A 102 9.84 -6.22 8.55
CA MET A 102 10.99 -5.53 9.11
C MET A 102 10.53 -4.49 10.12
N ASP A 103 10.97 -4.63 11.37
CA ASP A 103 10.73 -3.62 12.40
C ASP A 103 11.82 -2.54 12.33
N LEU A 104 11.43 -1.33 11.91
CA LEU A 104 12.35 -0.21 11.76
C LEU A 104 12.81 0.35 13.11
N LEU A 105 12.10 0.07 14.20
CA LEU A 105 12.48 0.51 15.56
C LEU A 105 13.57 -0.39 16.19
N GLU A 106 13.59 -1.67 15.82
CA GLU A 106 14.62 -2.62 16.29
C GLU A 106 15.94 -2.44 15.54
N GLY A 107 15.89 -1.89 14.33
CA GLY A 107 17.07 -1.54 13.54
C GLY A 107 17.68 -0.20 13.98
N GLN A 108 18.98 -0.02 13.76
CA GLN A 108 19.67 1.25 14.05
C GLN A 108 19.45 2.30 12.95
N PHE A 109 18.39 2.18 12.17
CA PHE A 109 18.13 3.00 10.97
C PHE A 109 18.02 4.51 11.26
N ALA A 110 17.60 4.90 12.46
CA ALA A 110 17.52 6.30 12.85
C ALA A 110 18.90 6.95 13.07
N GLN A 111 19.92 6.16 13.39
CA GLN A 111 21.23 6.65 13.84
C GLN A 111 22.36 6.20 12.90
N ASP A 112 22.18 5.12 12.17
CA ASP A 112 23.16 4.51 11.28
C ASP A 112 22.77 4.76 9.82
N GLU A 113 23.52 5.64 9.15
CA GLU A 113 23.34 5.99 7.76
C GLU A 113 23.59 4.80 6.82
N VAL A 114 24.58 3.96 7.14
CA VAL A 114 24.89 2.77 6.33
C VAL A 114 23.70 1.80 6.36
N ALA A 115 23.12 1.59 7.54
CA ALA A 115 21.95 0.75 7.69
C ALA A 115 20.74 1.32 6.92
N ARG A 116 20.52 2.65 6.97
CA ARG A 116 19.46 3.31 6.16
C ARG A 116 19.67 3.10 4.66
N ASN A 117 20.89 3.31 4.18
CA ASN A 117 21.19 3.14 2.76
C ASN A 117 21.00 1.67 2.32
N GLN A 118 21.38 0.71 3.13
CA GLN A 118 21.15 -0.71 2.87
C GLN A 118 19.64 -1.03 2.83
N LEU A 119 18.86 -0.46 3.74
CA LEU A 119 17.40 -0.60 3.73
C LEU A 119 16.82 -0.03 2.44
N PHE A 120 17.22 1.18 2.06
CA PHE A 120 16.77 1.82 0.83
C PHE A 120 17.08 0.96 -0.40
N GLU A 121 18.31 0.46 -0.53
CA GLU A 121 18.70 -0.40 -1.65
C GLU A 121 17.90 -1.72 -1.68
N ARG A 122 17.54 -2.28 -0.51
CA ARG A 122 16.66 -3.45 -0.44
C ARG A 122 15.25 -3.12 -0.94
N VAL A 123 14.67 -2.02 -0.46
CA VAL A 123 13.33 -1.55 -0.87
C VAL A 123 13.30 -1.23 -2.36
N LEU A 124 14.30 -0.52 -2.87
CA LEU A 124 14.46 -0.22 -4.30
C LEU A 124 14.57 -1.49 -5.14
N LYS A 125 15.33 -2.49 -4.67
CA LYS A 125 15.48 -3.78 -5.37
C LYS A 125 14.17 -4.54 -5.43
N VAL A 126 13.36 -4.52 -4.36
CA VAL A 126 12.03 -5.15 -4.34
C VAL A 126 11.11 -4.43 -5.32
N HIS A 127 11.07 -3.10 -5.27
CA HIS A 127 10.27 -2.28 -6.19
C HIS A 127 10.64 -2.53 -7.66
N ASN A 128 11.93 -2.53 -8.01
CA ASN A 128 12.42 -2.78 -9.37
C ASN A 128 12.17 -4.21 -9.89
N ARG A 129 11.69 -5.10 -9.03
CA ARG A 129 11.29 -6.48 -9.35
C ARG A 129 9.78 -6.69 -9.29
N ASP A 130 9.01 -5.61 -9.33
CA ASP A 130 7.55 -5.62 -9.20
C ASP A 130 7.05 -6.25 -7.90
N GLY A 131 7.89 -6.24 -6.84
CA GLY A 131 7.50 -6.68 -5.51
C GLY A 131 6.57 -5.66 -4.84
N LEU A 132 5.65 -6.15 -4.03
CA LEU A 132 4.75 -5.31 -3.27
C LEU A 132 5.41 -4.87 -1.95
N ILE A 133 5.20 -3.61 -1.60
CA ILE A 133 5.77 -3.02 -0.38
C ILE A 133 4.66 -2.30 0.37
N SER A 134 4.58 -2.56 1.66
CA SER A 134 3.66 -1.91 2.56
C SER A 134 4.39 -1.46 3.83
N CYS A 135 3.92 -0.41 4.46
CA CYS A 135 4.44 0.05 5.74
C CYS A 135 3.30 0.53 6.65
N SER A 136 3.55 0.52 7.94
CA SER A 136 2.60 1.03 8.93
C SER A 136 3.35 1.56 10.16
N ILE A 137 2.68 2.42 10.94
CA ILE A 137 3.17 2.85 12.24
C ILE A 137 2.33 2.15 13.29
N ARG A 138 2.98 1.36 14.15
CA ARG A 138 2.28 0.60 15.18
C ARG A 138 1.54 1.52 16.16
N ALA A 139 0.26 1.28 16.37
CA ALA A 139 -0.46 1.81 17.52
C ALA A 139 -0.16 0.93 18.74
N THR A 140 0.29 1.53 19.84
CA THR A 140 0.63 0.80 21.07
C THR A 140 -0.57 0.61 21.99
N ARG A 141 -1.62 1.42 21.81
CA ARG A 141 -2.88 1.37 22.56
C ARG A 141 -4.05 1.47 21.60
N VAL A 142 -5.19 0.92 21.97
CA VAL A 142 -6.42 0.98 21.17
C VAL A 142 -6.84 2.43 20.89
N GLU A 143 -6.69 3.31 21.86
CA GLU A 143 -6.97 4.75 21.76
C GLU A 143 -6.02 5.51 20.82
N ASP A 144 -4.86 4.91 20.47
CA ASP A 144 -3.91 5.47 19.52
C ASP A 144 -4.20 5.00 18.07
N MET A 145 -5.16 4.08 17.86
CA MET A 145 -5.58 3.66 16.52
C MET A 145 -6.15 4.86 15.77
N GLU A 146 -5.72 5.03 14.51
CA GLU A 146 -6.07 6.14 13.64
C GLU A 146 -5.67 7.53 14.17
N ALA A 147 -4.79 7.60 15.21
CA ALA A 147 -4.26 8.88 15.68
C ALA A 147 -3.28 9.49 14.66
N ARG A 148 -3.54 10.75 14.30
CA ARG A 148 -2.71 11.49 13.35
C ARG A 148 -1.46 12.05 14.03
N LEU A 149 -0.30 11.82 13.42
CA LEU A 149 0.98 12.40 13.81
C LEU A 149 1.16 13.81 13.22
N ASP A 150 2.07 14.61 13.79
CA ASP A 150 2.38 15.96 13.30
C ASP A 150 2.90 15.98 11.85
N CYS A 151 3.53 14.89 11.40
CA CYS A 151 3.97 14.71 10.02
C CYS A 151 2.82 14.35 9.04
N GLY A 152 1.59 14.20 9.53
CA GLY A 152 0.41 13.86 8.74
C GLY A 152 0.17 12.36 8.55
N LEU A 153 1.08 11.50 9.01
CA LEU A 153 0.87 10.05 9.01
C LEU A 153 -0.05 9.62 10.16
N VAL A 154 -0.63 8.44 10.03
CA VAL A 154 -1.64 7.90 10.94
C VAL A 154 -1.12 6.61 11.56
N LYS A 155 -1.26 6.47 12.89
CA LYS A 155 -0.91 5.24 13.60
C LYS A 155 -1.95 4.15 13.35
N GLY A 156 -1.52 2.90 13.30
CA GLY A 156 -2.40 1.76 13.06
C GLY A 156 -2.89 1.64 11.60
N HIS A 157 -2.53 2.61 10.76
CA HIS A 157 -2.92 2.64 9.36
C HIS A 157 -1.86 2.00 8.46
N ALA A 158 -2.30 1.25 7.45
CA ALA A 158 -1.42 0.64 6.46
C ALA A 158 -1.27 1.52 5.23
N TYR A 159 -0.05 1.66 4.74
CA TYR A 159 0.29 2.42 3.54
C TYR A 159 0.88 1.50 2.48
N ALA A 160 0.42 1.64 1.24
CA ALA A 160 1.06 1.03 0.10
C ALA A 160 2.18 1.93 -0.42
N VAL A 161 3.37 1.37 -0.65
CA VAL A 161 4.48 2.06 -1.31
C VAL A 161 4.38 1.79 -2.80
N THR A 162 3.95 2.79 -3.55
CA THR A 162 3.67 2.68 -4.99
C THR A 162 4.86 3.00 -5.87
N ASP A 163 5.87 3.71 -5.35
CA ASP A 163 7.08 4.07 -6.08
C ASP A 163 8.26 4.24 -5.11
N VAL A 164 9.45 3.92 -5.58
CA VAL A 164 10.72 4.09 -4.85
C VAL A 164 11.75 4.62 -5.83
N ARG A 165 12.27 5.81 -5.57
CA ARG A 165 13.22 6.47 -6.49
C ARG A 165 14.39 7.10 -5.75
N LYS A 166 15.55 7.02 -6.37
CA LYS A 166 16.71 7.82 -6.03
C LYS A 166 16.69 9.08 -6.88
N VAL A 167 16.65 10.24 -6.24
CA VAL A 167 16.60 11.53 -6.94
C VAL A 167 17.96 12.22 -6.85
N ARG A 168 18.54 12.55 -7.99
CA ARG A 168 19.70 13.44 -8.06
C ARG A 168 19.24 14.86 -8.32
N LEU A 169 19.56 15.75 -7.42
CA LEU A 169 19.27 17.17 -7.61
C LEU A 169 20.37 17.82 -8.45
N GLY A 170 19.95 18.65 -9.41
CA GLY A 170 20.90 19.48 -10.17
C GLY A 170 21.57 20.53 -9.28
N HIS A 171 22.70 21.06 -9.72
CA HIS A 171 23.52 22.06 -8.98
C HIS A 171 22.71 23.22 -8.41
N GLY A 172 21.66 23.68 -9.10
CA GLY A 172 20.82 24.81 -8.64
C GLY A 172 20.00 24.45 -7.40
N LEU A 173 19.42 23.27 -7.35
CA LEU A 173 18.65 22.78 -6.19
C LEU A 173 19.56 22.44 -5.02
N LEU A 174 20.72 21.83 -5.30
CA LEU A 174 21.74 21.58 -4.27
C LEU A 174 22.22 22.89 -3.63
N ALA A 175 22.49 23.94 -4.45
CA ALA A 175 22.85 25.27 -3.97
C ALA A 175 21.73 25.89 -3.11
N TYR A 176 20.47 25.70 -3.47
CA TYR A 176 19.33 26.17 -2.67
C TYR A 176 19.28 25.47 -1.31
N PHE A 177 19.37 24.14 -1.27
CA PHE A 177 19.33 23.38 -0.01
C PHE A 177 20.55 23.63 0.90
N ASN A 178 21.66 24.11 0.33
CA ASN A 178 22.82 24.58 1.08
C ASN A 178 22.80 26.09 1.38
N SER A 179 21.77 26.81 0.92
CA SER A 179 21.65 28.26 1.09
C SER A 179 21.22 28.66 2.50
N GLU A 180 21.52 29.93 2.86
CA GLU A 180 21.03 30.53 4.10
C GLU A 180 19.51 30.65 4.14
N GLU A 181 18.83 30.65 3.02
CA GLU A 181 17.37 30.65 2.91
C GLU A 181 16.80 29.31 3.35
N TRP A 182 17.37 28.19 2.90
CA TRP A 182 16.99 26.87 3.35
C TRP A 182 17.24 26.64 4.84
N LYS A 183 18.35 27.18 5.37
CA LYS A 183 18.65 27.09 6.80
C LYS A 183 17.60 27.80 7.68
N LYS A 184 16.88 28.78 7.15
CA LYS A 184 15.79 29.49 7.82
C LYS A 184 14.48 28.71 7.80
N VAL A 185 14.34 27.72 6.92
CA VAL A 185 13.15 26.84 6.89
C VAL A 185 13.12 26.03 8.17
N SER A 186 12.00 26.07 8.89
CA SER A 186 11.87 25.36 10.16
C SER A 186 12.02 23.85 9.98
N LYS A 187 12.46 23.15 11.03
CA LYS A 187 12.58 21.69 11.01
C LYS A 187 11.25 21.02 10.63
N SER A 188 10.15 21.53 11.14
CA SER A 188 8.79 21.06 10.84
C SER A 188 8.43 21.20 9.35
N GLU A 189 8.85 22.28 8.71
CA GLU A 189 8.60 22.49 7.28
C GLU A 189 9.50 21.61 6.39
N ARG A 190 10.75 21.38 6.79
CA ARG A 190 11.65 20.43 6.09
C ARG A 190 11.13 19.01 6.17
N GLU A 191 10.64 18.59 7.34
CA GLU A 191 10.05 17.29 7.56
C GLU A 191 8.78 17.08 6.71
N LYS A 192 7.94 18.13 6.56
CA LYS A 192 6.77 18.10 5.68
C LYS A 192 7.12 17.93 4.20
N LEU A 193 8.27 18.41 3.78
CA LEU A 193 8.75 18.27 2.40
C LEU A 193 9.38 16.89 2.15
N GLY A 194 9.62 16.10 3.20
CA GLY A 194 10.21 14.75 3.09
C GLY A 194 11.61 14.74 2.49
N VAL A 195 12.33 15.88 2.57
CA VAL A 195 13.66 16.02 1.96
C VAL A 195 14.73 15.84 3.02
N THR A 196 15.54 14.80 2.87
CA THR A 196 16.77 14.59 3.63
C THR A 196 17.96 14.80 2.70
N VAL A 197 18.85 15.74 3.04
CA VAL A 197 20.08 16.00 2.28
C VAL A 197 21.19 15.14 2.85
N GLN A 198 21.84 14.34 2.01
CA GLN A 198 23.06 13.63 2.36
C GLN A 198 24.29 14.42 1.90
N ASP A 199 25.44 14.21 2.54
CA ASP A 199 26.69 14.94 2.25
C ASP A 199 27.24 14.68 0.82
N ASP A 200 26.79 13.60 0.17
CA ASP A 200 27.12 13.27 -1.22
C ASP A 200 26.29 14.05 -2.26
N GLY A 201 25.36 14.90 -1.82
CA GLY A 201 24.45 15.65 -2.67
C GLY A 201 23.29 14.83 -3.23
N GLU A 202 23.04 13.67 -2.70
CA GLU A 202 21.85 12.86 -2.97
C GLU A 202 20.75 13.18 -1.96
N PHE A 203 19.50 13.23 -2.43
CA PHE A 203 18.30 13.57 -1.62
C PHE A 203 17.31 12.42 -1.70
N TRP A 204 16.67 12.15 -0.60
CA TRP A 204 15.68 11.07 -0.43
C TRP A 204 14.30 11.62 -0.10
#